data_a97828b608cf85b7c04309bff1dc702a
#
_entry.id   a97828b608cf85b7c04309bff1dc702a
#
_cell.length_a   1.000
_cell.length_b   1.000
_cell.length_c   1.000
_cell.angle_alpha   90.00
_cell.angle_beta   90.00
_cell.angle_gamma   90.00
#
_symmetry.space_group_name_H-M   'P 1'
#
loop_
_entity.id
_entity.type
_entity.pdbx_description
1 polymer ?
#
loop_
_entity_poly.entity_id
_entity_poly.type
_entity_poly.pdbx_seq_one_letter_code
_entity_poly.pdbx_strand_id
1 'polypeptide(L)'
;MADKTIILNGVAKTYAMTGWRVGWMIGPKDVIKAATNLQSHLSSNVSNVAQRAAIAALNNDLSAVKKMGEAFDRRRKLIVKMLNEIPGVECPTPT
;
A
#
# COMPACT_ATOMS: atom_id res chain seq x y z
N MET A 1 19.88 -8.33 11.26
CA MET A 1 18.73 -7.41 11.38
C MET A 1 17.40 -8.09 11.00
N ALA A 2 17.36 -9.04 10.08
CA ALA A 2 16.11 -9.73 9.66
C ALA A 2 15.32 -10.34 10.82
N ASP A 3 15.99 -10.86 11.81
CA ASP A 3 15.41 -11.52 12.99
C ASP A 3 14.70 -10.57 13.97
N LYS A 4 14.84 -9.25 13.76
CA LYS A 4 14.24 -8.19 14.59
C LYS A 4 13.38 -7.21 13.79
N THR A 5 13.12 -7.54 12.52
CA THR A 5 12.37 -6.65 11.62
C THR A 5 11.08 -7.30 11.19
N ILE A 6 9.99 -6.56 11.27
CA ILE A 6 8.69 -6.93 10.70
C ILE A 6 8.36 -5.92 9.60
N ILE A 7 8.08 -6.43 8.42
CA ILE A 7 7.65 -5.63 7.28
C ILE A 7 6.15 -5.84 7.07
N LEU A 8 5.40 -4.74 7.04
CA LEU A 8 3.99 -4.72 6.67
C LEU A 8 3.87 -4.08 5.28
N ASN A 9 3.19 -4.75 4.37
CA ASN A 9 2.95 -4.24 3.03
C ASN A 9 1.61 -4.75 2.49
N GLY A 10 1.18 -4.27 1.33
CA GLY A 10 -0.07 -4.68 0.71
C GLY A 10 -0.33 -4.01 -0.63
N VAL A 11 -1.40 -4.44 -1.28
CA VAL A 11 -1.79 -3.96 -2.62
C VAL A 11 -2.62 -2.67 -2.60
N ALA A 12 -3.04 -2.21 -1.43
CA ALA A 12 -4.06 -1.18 -1.30
C ALA A 12 -3.73 0.14 -2.00
N LYS A 13 -2.49 0.62 -1.88
CA LYS A 13 -2.07 1.94 -2.38
C LYS A 13 -1.46 1.86 -3.78
N THR A 14 -0.35 1.17 -3.92
CA THR A 14 0.41 1.06 -5.17
C THR A 14 -0.44 0.58 -6.35
N TYR A 15 -1.34 -0.38 -6.10
CA TYR A 15 -2.19 -0.98 -7.13
C TYR A 15 -3.64 -0.43 -7.14
N ALA A 16 -3.92 0.63 -6.37
CA ALA A 16 -5.27 1.20 -6.22
C ALA A 16 -6.33 0.16 -5.79
N MET A 17 -5.96 -0.79 -4.93
CA MET A 17 -6.77 -1.94 -4.52
C MET A 17 -7.26 -1.82 -3.07
N THR A 18 -7.65 -0.64 -2.63
CA THR A 18 -8.07 -0.41 -1.23
C THR A 18 -9.27 -1.27 -0.81
N GLY A 19 -10.24 -1.45 -1.69
CA GLY A 19 -11.46 -2.24 -1.45
C GLY A 19 -11.22 -3.75 -1.36
N TRP A 20 -10.10 -4.26 -1.88
CA TRP A 20 -9.78 -5.69 -1.91
C TRP A 20 -9.31 -6.24 -0.57
N ARG A 21 -8.88 -5.38 0.36
CA ARG A 21 -8.46 -5.73 1.72
C ARG A 21 -7.38 -6.81 1.80
N VAL A 22 -6.30 -6.68 1.01
CA VAL A 22 -5.16 -7.60 0.99
C VAL A 22 -3.89 -6.88 1.43
N GLY A 23 -3.25 -7.44 2.45
CA GLY A 23 -1.92 -7.08 2.91
C GLY A 23 -1.20 -8.32 3.44
N TRP A 24 0.06 -8.17 3.74
CA TRP A 24 0.90 -9.25 4.29
C TRP A 24 1.90 -8.71 5.29
N MET A 25 2.36 -9.62 6.12
CA MET A 25 3.42 -9.39 7.08
C MET A 25 4.57 -10.36 6.81
N ILE A 26 5.79 -9.85 6.81
CA ILE A 26 7.02 -10.63 6.67
C ILE A 26 7.88 -10.37 7.91
N GLY A 27 8.36 -11.43 8.56
CA GLY A 27 9.15 -11.31 9.76
C GLY A 27 9.63 -12.65 10.31
N PRO A 28 10.15 -12.68 11.54
CA PRO A 28 10.60 -13.91 12.19
C PRO A 28 9.48 -14.95 12.25
N LYS A 29 9.86 -16.22 12.06
CA LYS A 29 8.91 -17.34 11.89
C LYS A 29 7.96 -17.52 13.09
N ASP A 30 8.47 -17.36 14.29
CA ASP A 30 7.70 -17.45 15.54
C ASP A 30 6.66 -16.34 15.67
N VAL A 31 7.03 -15.11 15.32
CA VAL A 31 6.13 -13.95 15.29
C VAL A 31 5.03 -14.13 14.23
N ILE A 32 5.41 -14.56 13.01
CA ILE A 32 4.44 -14.83 11.94
C ILE A 32 3.47 -15.93 12.33
N LYS A 33 3.97 -17.00 12.98
CA LYS A 33 3.11 -18.11 13.47
C LYS A 33 2.10 -17.60 14.51
N ALA A 34 2.54 -16.79 15.48
CA ALA A 34 1.66 -16.22 16.49
C ALA A 34 0.62 -15.28 15.87
N ALA A 35 1.03 -14.41 14.93
CA ALA A 35 0.13 -13.51 14.20
C ALA A 35 -0.90 -14.28 13.36
N THR A 36 -0.49 -15.36 12.70
CA THR A 36 -1.41 -16.22 11.91
C THR A 36 -2.48 -16.86 12.80
N ASN A 37 -2.07 -17.37 13.97
CA ASN A 37 -3.02 -17.94 14.94
C ASN A 37 -4.01 -16.87 15.42
N LEU A 38 -3.52 -15.69 15.79
CA LEU A 38 -4.38 -14.57 16.22
C LEU A 38 -5.34 -14.16 15.09
N GLN A 39 -4.84 -14.01 13.86
CA GLN A 39 -5.66 -13.68 12.69
C GLN A 39 -6.78 -14.69 12.46
N SER A 40 -6.49 -15.99 12.60
CA SER A 40 -7.47 -17.06 12.37
C SER A 40 -8.65 -16.99 13.36
N HIS A 41 -8.41 -16.54 14.58
CA HIS A 41 -9.44 -16.37 15.60
C HIS A 41 -10.20 -15.04 15.50
N LEU A 42 -9.55 -13.96 15.04
CA LEU A 42 -10.16 -12.62 14.98
C LEU A 42 -11.00 -12.40 13.72
N SER A 43 -10.47 -12.77 12.56
CA SER A 43 -11.08 -12.39 11.27
C SER A 43 -10.96 -13.45 10.18
N SER A 44 -10.45 -14.64 10.52
CA SER A 44 -10.20 -15.70 9.54
C SER A 44 -9.16 -15.29 8.49
N ASN A 45 -9.20 -15.91 7.32
CA ASN A 45 -8.29 -15.60 6.21
C ASN A 45 -8.87 -14.56 5.27
N VAL A 46 -7.99 -13.96 4.48
CA VAL A 46 -8.37 -13.07 3.37
C VAL A 46 -9.15 -13.85 2.31
N SER A 47 -10.17 -13.24 1.74
CA SER A 47 -10.97 -13.82 0.65
C SER A 47 -10.09 -14.39 -0.48
N ASN A 48 -10.39 -15.60 -0.93
CA ASN A 48 -9.65 -16.24 -2.03
C ASN A 48 -9.68 -15.43 -3.32
N VAL A 49 -10.79 -14.79 -3.63
CA VAL A 49 -10.90 -13.90 -4.81
C VAL A 49 -9.95 -12.72 -4.68
N ALA A 50 -9.90 -12.10 -3.50
CA ALA A 50 -9.00 -10.98 -3.23
C ALA A 50 -7.52 -11.40 -3.30
N GLN A 51 -7.17 -12.59 -2.81
CA GLN A 51 -5.81 -13.14 -2.92
C GLN A 51 -5.42 -13.35 -4.39
N ARG A 52 -6.31 -13.91 -5.22
CA ARG A 52 -6.09 -14.09 -6.66
C ARG A 52 -5.88 -12.77 -7.38
N ALA A 53 -6.69 -11.76 -7.06
CA ALA A 53 -6.53 -10.42 -7.60
C ALA A 53 -5.18 -9.79 -7.21
N ALA A 54 -4.75 -9.96 -5.96
CA ALA A 54 -3.45 -9.48 -5.50
C ALA A 54 -2.28 -10.19 -6.22
N ILE A 55 -2.36 -11.51 -6.42
CA ILE A 55 -1.37 -12.28 -7.19
C ILE A 55 -1.28 -11.75 -8.62
N ALA A 56 -2.41 -11.50 -9.27
CA ALA A 56 -2.43 -10.94 -10.61
C ALA A 56 -1.78 -9.55 -10.65
N ALA A 57 -2.10 -8.68 -9.69
CA ALA A 57 -1.51 -7.34 -9.60
C ALA A 57 0.01 -7.36 -9.41
N LEU A 58 0.51 -8.30 -8.60
CA LEU A 58 1.95 -8.43 -8.30
C LEU A 58 2.75 -9.05 -9.47
N ASN A 59 2.14 -9.91 -10.26
CA ASN A 59 2.80 -10.64 -11.35
C ASN A 59 2.67 -9.98 -12.72
N ASN A 60 1.77 -9.01 -12.87
CA ASN A 60 1.61 -8.27 -14.12
C ASN A 60 2.66 -7.16 -14.27
N ASP A 61 2.69 -6.55 -15.46
CA ASP A 61 3.50 -5.37 -15.68
C ASP A 61 3.02 -4.18 -14.81
N LEU A 62 3.91 -3.22 -14.62
CA LEU A 62 3.62 -2.02 -13.82
C LEU A 62 3.13 -0.83 -14.66
N SER A 63 2.66 -1.05 -15.88
CA SER A 63 2.25 0.02 -16.79
C SER A 63 1.11 0.86 -16.22
N ALA A 64 0.10 0.23 -15.63
CA ALA A 64 -1.00 0.90 -14.95
C ALA A 64 -0.53 1.69 -13.72
N VAL A 65 0.39 1.13 -12.94
CA VAL A 65 0.97 1.80 -11.77
C VAL A 65 1.76 3.04 -12.19
N LYS A 66 2.59 2.94 -13.23
CA LYS A 66 3.32 4.09 -13.78
C LYS A 66 2.38 5.20 -14.24
N LYS A 67 1.35 4.85 -15.01
CA LYS A 67 0.33 5.80 -15.50
C LYS A 67 -0.40 6.51 -14.34
N MET A 68 -0.75 5.79 -13.29
CA MET A 68 -1.32 6.38 -12.08
C MET A 68 -0.31 7.31 -11.38
N GLY A 69 0.95 6.89 -11.24
CA GLY A 69 2.02 7.69 -10.65
C GLY A 69 2.21 9.02 -11.37
N GLU A 70 2.25 9.03 -12.71
CA GLU A 70 2.32 10.26 -13.50
C GLU A 70 1.12 11.18 -13.25
N ALA A 71 -0.07 10.63 -13.12
CA ALA A 71 -1.27 11.40 -12.82
C ALA A 71 -1.20 12.02 -11.41
N PHE A 72 -0.72 11.26 -10.42
CA PHE A 72 -0.53 11.76 -9.06
C PHE A 72 0.57 12.81 -8.98
N ASP A 73 1.67 12.68 -9.71
CA ASP A 73 2.74 13.69 -9.75
C ASP A 73 2.24 15.02 -10.32
N ARG A 74 1.47 14.98 -11.42
CA ARG A 74 0.83 16.20 -11.95
C ARG A 74 -0.09 16.85 -10.92
N ARG A 75 -0.91 16.07 -10.21
CA ARG A 75 -1.83 16.58 -9.18
C ARG A 75 -1.06 17.13 -7.98
N ARG A 76 0.01 16.46 -7.54
CA ARG A 76 0.89 16.92 -6.48
C ARG A 76 1.45 18.31 -6.78
N LYS A 77 2.04 18.49 -7.96
CA LYS A 77 2.58 19.78 -8.40
C LYS A 77 1.50 20.87 -8.46
N LEU A 78 0.33 20.53 -8.96
CA LEU A 78 -0.79 21.47 -9.06
C LEU A 78 -1.28 21.90 -7.67
N ILE A 79 -1.53 20.98 -6.76
CA ILE A 79 -2.05 21.30 -5.42
C ILE A 79 -1.07 22.15 -4.62
N VAL A 80 0.25 21.83 -4.67
CA VAL A 80 1.29 22.61 -4.00
C VAL A 80 1.32 24.05 -4.53
N LYS A 81 1.26 24.20 -5.86
CA LYS A 81 1.18 25.53 -6.48
C LYS A 81 -0.05 26.29 -5.98
N MET A 82 -1.23 25.72 -6.07
CA MET A 82 -2.50 26.37 -5.65
C MET A 82 -2.49 26.74 -4.16
N LEU A 83 -1.96 25.89 -3.29
CA LEU A 83 -1.89 26.19 -1.86
C LEU A 83 -0.95 27.37 -1.57
N ASN A 84 0.18 27.47 -2.26
CA ASN A 84 1.13 28.57 -2.09
C ASN A 84 0.64 29.90 -2.71
N GLU A 85 -0.43 29.90 -3.51
CA GLU A 85 -1.10 31.12 -4.00
C GLU A 85 -2.05 31.73 -2.95
N ILE A 86 -2.35 31.01 -1.85
CA ILE A 86 -3.22 31.50 -0.78
C ILE A 86 -2.39 32.35 0.20
N PRO A 87 -2.75 33.64 0.46
CA PRO A 87 -2.02 34.46 1.41
C PRO A 87 -1.93 33.82 2.80
N GLY A 88 -0.72 33.73 3.34
CA GLY A 88 -0.48 33.17 4.67
C GLY A 88 -0.37 31.64 4.72
N VAL A 89 -0.46 30.95 3.57
CA VAL A 89 -0.25 29.49 3.48
C VAL A 89 1.10 29.19 2.86
N GLU A 90 1.89 28.35 3.52
CA GLU A 90 3.13 27.80 3.02
C GLU A 90 3.01 26.27 2.93
N CYS A 91 3.13 25.72 1.73
CA CYS A 91 3.07 24.28 1.47
C CYS A 91 4.39 23.81 0.87
N PRO A 92 5.25 23.11 1.63
CA PRO A 92 6.48 22.53 1.10
C PRO A 92 6.15 21.43 0.10
N THR A 93 6.99 21.31 -0.94
CA THR A 93 6.80 20.26 -1.95
C THR A 93 7.15 18.89 -1.33
N PRO A 94 6.21 17.93 -1.25
CA PRO A 94 6.52 16.58 -0.79
C PRO A 94 7.50 15.88 -1.74
N THR A 95 8.45 15.15 -1.18
CA THR A 95 9.44 14.33 -1.91
C THR A 95 8.85 12.98 -2.32
#